data_fe906f9fdc2b9574553c1b080c834f5b
#
_entry.id   fe906f9fdc2b9574553c1b080c834f5b
#
_cell.length_a   1.000
_cell.length_b   1.000
_cell.length_c   1.000
_cell.angle_alpha   90.00
_cell.angle_beta   90.00
_cell.angle_gamma   90.00
#
_symmetry.space_group_name_H-M   'P 1'
#
loop_
_entity.id
_entity.type
_entity.pdbx_description
1 polymer ?
#
loop_
_entity_poly.entity_id
_entity_poly.type
_entity_poly.pdbx_seq_one_letter_code
_entity_poly.pdbx_strand_id
1 'polypeptide(L)'
;ISIGDGTLIGGNCQIFDTDGHQIWPADERFTNPGFDADRSVSIGKNVFIGLNVLIMKNVEIGDNSIIAAGSIVTKSIPENCVAAGVPAKVISTH
;
A
#
# COMPACT_ATOMS: atom_id res chain seq x y z
N ILE A 1 -1.05 2.79 10.12
CA ILE A 1 -0.17 1.84 9.41
C ILE A 1 0.29 0.79 10.40
N SER A 2 0.13 -0.46 10.06
CA SER A 2 0.67 -1.57 10.83
C SER A 2 1.52 -2.46 9.94
N ILE A 3 2.63 -2.96 10.49
CA ILE A 3 3.59 -3.79 9.76
C ILE A 3 3.93 -4.99 10.65
N GLY A 4 3.74 -6.19 10.12
CA GLY A 4 3.98 -7.43 10.85
C GLY A 4 5.46 -7.77 11.00
N ASP A 5 5.73 -8.73 11.86
CA ASP A 5 7.09 -9.17 12.17
C ASP A 5 7.77 -9.79 10.95
N GLY A 6 9.06 -9.59 10.85
CA GLY A 6 9.88 -10.18 9.79
C GLY A 6 9.71 -9.55 8.41
N THR A 7 8.95 -8.49 8.30
CA THR A 7 8.76 -7.79 7.02
C THR A 7 9.98 -6.95 6.70
N LEU A 8 10.41 -7.04 5.43
CA LEU A 8 11.53 -6.26 4.88
C LEU A 8 10.98 -5.25 3.89
N ILE A 9 11.37 -3.99 4.06
CA ILE A 9 10.95 -2.90 3.18
C ILE A 9 12.20 -2.29 2.55
N GLY A 10 12.24 -2.30 1.23
CA GLY A 10 13.33 -1.71 0.47
C GLY A 10 13.38 -0.18 0.60
N GLY A 11 14.46 0.41 0.12
CA GLY A 11 14.65 1.85 0.20
C GLY A 11 13.67 2.64 -0.65
N ASN A 12 13.43 3.88 -0.26
CA ASN A 12 12.60 4.83 -1.01
C ASN A 12 11.13 4.41 -1.15
N CYS A 13 10.63 3.59 -0.23
CA CYS A 13 9.22 3.23 -0.23
C CYS A 13 8.39 4.31 0.46
N GLN A 14 7.16 4.47 0.00
CA GLN A 14 6.21 5.40 0.60
C GLN A 14 4.90 4.66 0.88
N ILE A 15 4.38 4.86 2.08
CA ILE A 15 3.13 4.25 2.53
C ILE A 15 2.21 5.38 2.99
N PHE A 16 1.08 5.51 2.32
CA PHE A 16 0.10 6.56 2.63
C PHE A 16 -1.21 5.94 3.13
N ASP A 17 -1.64 6.36 4.32
CA ASP A 17 -2.95 6.02 4.84
C ASP A 17 -3.97 7.17 4.66
N THR A 18 -3.58 8.17 3.92
CA THR A 18 -4.38 9.38 3.66
C THR A 18 -4.11 9.89 2.24
N ASP A 19 -5.08 10.60 1.66
CA ASP A 19 -4.86 11.39 0.44
C ASP A 19 -4.27 12.77 0.74
N GLY A 20 -4.15 13.11 2.02
CA GLY A 20 -3.66 14.43 2.43
C GLY A 20 -4.72 15.52 2.43
N HIS A 21 -5.84 15.29 1.75
CA HIS A 21 -6.96 16.24 1.66
C HIS A 21 -8.22 15.53 1.19
N GLN A 22 -9.34 16.20 1.32
CA GLN A 22 -10.61 15.72 0.76
C GLN A 22 -10.52 15.69 -0.77
N ILE A 23 -10.98 14.60 -1.36
CA ILE A 23 -10.98 14.45 -2.82
C ILE A 23 -12.30 14.97 -3.41
N TRP A 24 -13.40 14.62 -2.81
CA TRP A 24 -14.74 15.02 -3.25
C TRP A 24 -15.55 15.56 -2.08
N PRO A 25 -16.34 16.61 -2.23
CA PRO A 25 -16.49 17.41 -3.47
C PRO A 25 -15.21 18.18 -3.82
N ALA A 26 -15.05 18.50 -5.10
CA ALA A 26 -13.81 19.08 -5.63
C ALA A 26 -13.43 20.43 -4.98
N ASP A 27 -14.41 21.23 -4.60
CA ASP A 27 -14.19 22.53 -3.99
C ASP A 27 -13.69 22.48 -2.54
N GLU A 28 -13.66 21.28 -1.93
CA GLU A 28 -13.13 21.11 -0.57
C GLU A 28 -11.68 20.64 -0.56
N ARG A 29 -11.04 20.47 -1.71
CA ARG A 29 -9.68 19.89 -1.77
C ARG A 29 -8.63 20.72 -1.02
N PHE A 30 -8.76 22.02 -1.00
CA PHE A 30 -7.80 22.90 -0.33
C PHE A 30 -8.17 23.26 1.11
N THR A 31 -9.40 23.03 1.51
CA THR A 31 -9.90 23.50 2.81
C THR A 31 -10.24 22.38 3.79
N ASN A 32 -10.42 21.16 3.31
CA ASN A 32 -10.79 20.01 4.11
C ASN A 32 -9.65 18.99 4.14
N PRO A 33 -9.05 18.71 5.30
CA PRO A 33 -7.96 17.73 5.40
C PRO A 33 -8.39 16.28 5.10
N GLY A 34 -9.68 15.98 5.07
CA GLY A 34 -10.16 14.68 4.66
C GLY A 34 -9.96 13.56 5.67
N PHE A 35 -9.89 13.86 6.95
CA PHE A 35 -9.64 12.86 7.99
C PHE A 35 -10.66 11.72 7.99
N ASP A 36 -11.91 12.02 7.64
CA ASP A 36 -12.97 11.01 7.58
C ASP A 36 -12.77 10.00 6.43
N ALA A 37 -11.98 10.36 5.42
CA ALA A 37 -11.66 9.51 4.29
C ALA A 37 -10.36 8.75 4.46
N ASP A 38 -9.62 8.98 5.53
CA ASP A 38 -8.38 8.27 5.80
C ASP A 38 -8.66 6.80 6.10
N ARG A 39 -7.82 5.92 5.58
CA ARG A 39 -7.94 4.49 5.78
C ARG A 39 -6.58 3.88 6.07
N SER A 40 -6.54 3.01 7.05
CA SER A 40 -5.34 2.31 7.49
C SER A 40 -4.74 1.44 6.41
N VAL A 41 -3.42 1.31 6.46
CA VAL A 41 -2.66 0.33 5.68
C VAL A 41 -2.18 -0.75 6.64
N SER A 42 -2.35 -2.01 6.26
CA SER A 42 -1.91 -3.16 7.04
C SER A 42 -1.01 -4.05 6.18
N ILE A 43 0.21 -4.27 6.65
CA ILE A 43 1.18 -5.16 6.01
C ILE A 43 1.42 -6.33 6.95
N GLY A 44 1.27 -7.54 6.43
CA GLY A 44 1.39 -8.75 7.21
C GLY A 44 2.81 -9.09 7.63
N LYS A 45 2.99 -10.34 8.05
CA LYS A 45 4.27 -10.89 8.50
C LYS A 45 5.07 -11.40 7.30
N ASN A 46 6.40 -11.29 7.40
CA ASN A 46 7.31 -11.86 6.39
C ASN A 46 7.04 -11.37 4.97
N VAL A 47 6.55 -10.16 4.83
CA VAL A 47 6.34 -9.53 3.51
C VAL A 47 7.66 -8.94 3.04
N PHE A 48 7.94 -9.08 1.76
CA PHE A 48 9.08 -8.41 1.15
C PHE A 48 8.60 -7.34 0.18
N ILE A 49 8.93 -6.10 0.47
CA ILE A 49 8.60 -4.96 -0.40
C ILE A 49 9.90 -4.47 -1.02
N GLY A 50 9.96 -4.49 -2.34
CA GLY A 50 11.13 -4.05 -3.09
C GLY A 50 11.36 -2.54 -2.99
N LEU A 51 12.36 -2.06 -3.73
CA LEU A 51 12.71 -0.63 -3.74
C LEU A 51 11.64 0.20 -4.43
N ASN A 52 11.48 1.45 -4.01
CA ASN A 52 10.65 2.45 -4.70
C ASN A 52 9.19 2.01 -4.87
N VAL A 53 8.63 1.33 -3.89
CA VAL A 53 7.22 0.92 -3.90
C VAL A 53 6.38 2.00 -3.24
N LEU A 54 5.22 2.28 -3.82
CA LEU A 54 4.23 3.18 -3.27
C LEU A 54 3.01 2.36 -2.87
N ILE A 55 2.59 2.46 -1.61
CA ILE A 55 1.41 1.77 -1.10
C ILE A 55 0.39 2.83 -0.68
N MET A 56 -0.81 2.72 -1.25
CA MET A 56 -1.87 3.68 -1.03
C MET A 56 -2.78 3.27 0.14
N LYS A 57 -3.62 4.18 0.58
CA LYS A 57 -4.54 3.96 1.69
C LYS A 57 -5.47 2.77 1.45
N ASN A 58 -5.96 2.20 2.53
CA ASN A 58 -6.94 1.11 2.54
C ASN A 58 -6.41 -0.21 1.94
N VAL A 59 -5.09 -0.36 1.84
CA VAL A 59 -4.47 -1.57 1.31
C VAL A 59 -4.09 -2.50 2.45
N GLU A 60 -4.39 -3.79 2.27
CA GLU A 60 -3.89 -4.86 3.11
C GLU A 60 -2.99 -5.75 2.26
N ILE A 61 -1.78 -6.03 2.75
CA ILE A 61 -0.87 -6.97 2.11
C ILE A 61 -0.76 -8.19 3.01
N GLY A 62 -1.15 -9.34 2.49
CA GLY A 62 -1.17 -10.60 3.24
C GLY A 62 0.21 -11.13 3.56
N ASP A 63 0.29 -12.03 4.52
CA ASP A 63 1.54 -12.62 5.00
C ASP A 63 2.33 -13.28 3.86
N ASN A 64 3.63 -13.23 3.95
CA ASN A 64 4.59 -13.90 3.05
C ASN A 64 4.58 -13.38 1.61
N SER A 65 3.84 -12.33 1.31
CA SER A 65 3.75 -11.80 -0.06
C SER A 65 4.96 -10.96 -0.42
N ILE A 66 5.20 -10.83 -1.72
CA ILE A 66 6.30 -10.05 -2.28
C ILE A 66 5.72 -8.97 -3.19
N ILE A 67 6.16 -7.74 -2.99
CA ILE A 67 5.81 -6.63 -3.86
C ILE A 67 7.07 -6.24 -4.62
N ALA A 68 7.04 -6.37 -5.95
CA ALA A 68 8.18 -6.08 -6.79
C ALA A 68 8.55 -4.60 -6.77
N ALA A 69 9.82 -4.32 -6.97
CA ALA A 69 10.33 -2.95 -6.98
C ALA A 69 9.59 -2.07 -8.01
N GLY A 70 9.39 -0.81 -7.66
CA GLY A 70 8.74 0.16 -8.53
C GLY A 70 7.23 0.02 -8.65
N SER A 71 6.60 -0.87 -7.90
CA SER A 71 5.17 -1.09 -7.95
C SER A 71 4.40 0.00 -7.24
N ILE A 72 3.16 0.24 -7.68
CA ILE A 72 2.19 1.09 -7.00
C ILE A 72 1.01 0.24 -6.59
N VAL A 73 0.86 0.02 -5.28
CA VAL A 73 -0.17 -0.86 -4.73
C VAL A 73 -1.40 -0.03 -4.38
N THR A 74 -2.47 -0.22 -5.14
CA THR A 74 -3.73 0.51 -4.98
C THR A 74 -4.86 -0.37 -4.45
N LYS A 75 -4.67 -1.69 -4.47
CA LYS A 75 -5.64 -2.67 -3.98
C LYS A 75 -4.92 -3.69 -3.11
N SER A 76 -5.66 -4.31 -2.22
CA SER A 76 -5.10 -5.32 -1.31
C SER A 76 -4.52 -6.51 -2.06
N ILE A 77 -3.46 -7.08 -1.50
CA ILE A 77 -2.76 -8.23 -2.05
C ILE A 77 -2.95 -9.41 -1.10
N PRO A 78 -3.41 -10.56 -1.58
CA PRO A 78 -3.58 -11.75 -0.74
C PRO A 78 -2.25 -12.25 -0.18
N GLU A 79 -2.33 -13.15 0.80
CA GLU A 79 -1.15 -13.84 1.33
C GLU A 79 -0.49 -14.75 0.28
N ASN A 80 0.79 -15.00 0.45
CA ASN A 80 1.57 -15.95 -0.37
C ASN A 80 1.55 -15.61 -1.87
N CYS A 81 1.51 -14.34 -2.21
CA CYS A 81 1.46 -13.87 -3.60
C CYS A 81 2.67 -13.03 -3.95
N VAL A 82 3.01 -12.99 -5.22
CA VAL A 82 3.89 -11.97 -5.79
C VAL A 82 3.02 -11.02 -6.60
N ALA A 83 3.16 -9.73 -6.32
CA ALA A 83 2.45 -8.68 -7.03
C ALA A 83 3.45 -7.68 -7.63
N ALA A 84 3.14 -7.17 -8.80
CA ALA A 84 4.02 -6.25 -9.52
C ALA A 84 3.22 -5.32 -10.42
N GLY A 85 3.81 -4.18 -10.70
CA GLY A 85 3.32 -3.26 -11.72
C GLY A 85 2.68 -1.98 -11.19
N VAL A 86 2.15 -1.20 -12.13
CA VAL A 86 1.47 0.08 -11.90
C VAL A 86 0.15 0.06 -12.65
N PRO A 87 -0.98 -0.21 -12.00
CA PRO A 87 -1.12 -0.66 -10.61
C PRO A 87 -0.62 -2.09 -10.41
N ALA A 88 -0.20 -2.39 -9.20
CA ALA A 88 0.29 -3.73 -8.86
C ALA A 88 -0.83 -4.77 -8.97
N LYS A 89 -0.49 -5.89 -9.59
CA LYS A 89 -1.40 -7.02 -9.74
C LYS A 89 -0.69 -8.30 -9.36
N VAL A 90 -1.44 -9.26 -8.85
CA VAL A 90 -0.89 -10.58 -8.53
C VAL A 90 -0.41 -11.26 -9.82
N ILE A 91 0.85 -11.65 -9.83
CA ILE A 91 1.47 -12.35 -10.96
C ILE A 91 1.76 -13.81 -10.66
N SER A 92 1.84 -14.18 -9.40
CA SER A 92 1.98 -15.58 -8.99
C SER A 92 1.47 -15.80 -7.57
N THR A 93 1.06 -17.01 -7.27
CA THR A 93 0.60 -17.46 -5.95
C THR A 93 1.41 -18.68 -5.53
N HIS A 94 1.81 -18.73 -4.27
CA HIS A 94 2.71 -19.77 -3.75
C HIS A 94 2.12 -20.55 -2.59
#